data_db6cea6eff0b995a8acc2fac3899b9a9
#
_entry.id   db6cea6eff0b995a8acc2fac3899b9a9
#
_cell.length_a   1.000
_cell.length_b   1.000
_cell.length_c   1.000
_cell.angle_alpha   90.00
_cell.angle_beta   90.00
_cell.angle_gamma   90.00
#
_symmetry.space_group_name_H-M   'P 1'
#
loop_
_entity.id
_entity.type
_entity.pdbx_description
1 polymer ?
#
loop_
_entity_poly.entity_id
_entity_poly.type
_entity_poly.pdbx_seq_one_letter_code
_entity_poly.pdbx_strand_id
1 'polypeptide(L)'
;TFLNDVSYDSLTPREAIDKFVTDYTQEYRSLSNDFYSDMQKLSDGSIPSWYWYQLQNTNRILFQNDSLLSYAVEYSDYTGGAHGSYRILYYNIDLNNIVTLSEEDLFIPNFKKPLSNILVESLMKQYNVAAPDSLLQHGFFNLEDIVPNNNFWMDDKGFTILSINTKLHRT
;
A
#
# COMPACT_ATOMS: atom_id res chain seq x y z
N THR A 1 10.41 -4.41 3.27
CA THR A 1 10.39 -3.29 4.24
C THR A 1 9.20 -2.37 3.98
N PHE A 2 8.58 -1.89 5.04
CA PHE A 2 7.49 -0.90 4.97
C PHE A 2 8.00 0.55 4.76
N LEU A 3 9.30 0.73 4.55
CA LEU A 3 9.93 2.01 4.24
C LEU A 3 10.36 2.08 2.77
N ASN A 4 9.40 1.89 1.84
CA ASN A 4 9.58 2.22 0.42
C ASN A 4 10.56 1.32 -0.38
N ASP A 5 10.40 0.00 -0.35
CA ASP A 5 11.12 -0.99 -1.17
C ASP A 5 12.66 -1.02 -1.02
N VAL A 6 13.24 -0.14 -0.23
CA VAL A 6 14.66 -0.15 0.12
C VAL A 6 14.87 -1.03 1.35
N SER A 7 15.84 -1.93 1.31
CA SER A 7 16.17 -2.73 2.49
C SER A 7 16.94 -1.90 3.51
N TYR A 8 16.41 -1.82 4.72
CA TYR A 8 17.05 -1.20 5.88
C TYR A 8 17.39 -2.26 6.95
N ASP A 9 17.46 -3.54 6.56
CA ASP A 9 17.55 -4.68 7.50
C ASP A 9 18.80 -4.66 8.37
N SER A 10 19.87 -4.01 7.91
CA SER A 10 21.14 -3.88 8.67
C SER A 10 21.14 -2.70 9.66
N LEU A 11 20.10 -1.88 9.67
CA LEU A 11 20.02 -0.68 10.48
C LEU A 11 19.14 -0.91 11.71
N THR A 12 19.44 -0.19 12.80
CA THR A 12 18.49 -0.09 13.91
C THR A 12 17.21 0.64 13.44
N PRO A 13 16.06 0.47 14.12
CA PRO A 13 14.83 1.15 13.74
C PRO A 13 14.96 2.68 13.62
N ARG A 14 15.73 3.29 14.51
CA ARG A 14 15.99 4.74 14.49
C ARG A 14 16.83 5.14 13.28
N GLU A 15 17.93 4.43 13.03
CA GLU A 15 18.80 4.69 11.87
C GLU A 15 18.05 4.50 10.55
N ALA A 16 17.15 3.50 10.48
CA ALA A 16 16.32 3.26 9.30
C ALA A 16 15.36 4.44 9.03
N ILE A 17 14.73 4.97 10.08
CA ILE A 17 13.85 6.15 9.97
C ILE A 17 14.67 7.39 9.60
N ASP A 18 15.78 7.65 10.26
CA ASP A 18 16.63 8.82 9.99
C ASP A 18 17.18 8.78 8.56
N LYS A 19 17.59 7.59 8.08
CA LYS A 19 18.02 7.41 6.69
C LYS A 19 16.87 7.63 5.70
N PHE A 20 15.69 7.06 5.94
CA PHE A 20 14.53 7.26 5.09
C PHE A 20 14.17 8.75 4.95
N VAL A 21 14.12 9.48 6.06
CA VAL A 21 13.84 10.92 6.06
C VAL A 21 14.93 11.69 5.29
N THR A 22 16.19 11.29 5.47
CA THR A 22 17.31 11.91 4.77
C THR A 22 17.23 11.70 3.27
N ASP A 23 17.02 10.46 2.83
CA ASP A 23 16.92 10.11 1.41
C ASP A 23 15.73 10.85 0.74
N TYR A 24 14.56 10.85 1.37
CA TYR A 24 13.38 11.54 0.86
C TYR A 24 13.57 13.06 0.77
N THR A 25 14.14 13.67 1.80
CA THR A 25 14.38 15.12 1.79
C THR A 25 15.51 15.52 0.84
N GLN A 26 16.50 14.66 0.62
CA GLN A 26 17.55 14.90 -0.36
C GLN A 26 17.01 14.86 -1.79
N GLU A 27 16.13 13.91 -2.10
CA GLU A 27 15.44 13.86 -3.38
C GLU A 27 14.65 15.15 -3.63
N TYR A 28 13.86 15.58 -2.66
CA TYR A 28 13.13 16.85 -2.75
C TYR A 28 14.06 18.06 -2.95
N ARG A 29 15.16 18.13 -2.20
CA ARG A 29 16.14 19.23 -2.32
C ARG A 29 16.86 19.27 -3.67
N SER A 30 16.97 18.13 -4.36
CA SER A 30 17.59 18.10 -5.70
C SER A 30 16.82 18.93 -6.73
N LEU A 31 15.53 19.20 -6.49
CA LEU A 31 14.67 20.03 -7.32
C LEU A 31 14.94 21.56 -7.18
N SER A 32 15.81 21.97 -6.27
CA SER A 32 15.99 23.39 -5.94
C SER A 32 16.38 24.27 -7.13
N ASN A 33 17.26 23.78 -8.01
CA ASN A 33 17.68 24.53 -9.19
C ASN A 33 16.52 24.76 -10.17
N ASP A 34 15.71 23.74 -10.41
CA ASP A 34 14.54 23.82 -11.28
C ASP A 34 13.49 24.74 -10.66
N PHE A 35 13.26 24.63 -9.35
CA PHE A 35 12.37 25.49 -8.59
C PHE A 35 12.74 26.98 -8.79
N TYR A 36 13.97 27.36 -8.53
CA TYR A 36 14.39 28.76 -8.69
C TYR A 36 14.34 29.23 -10.13
N SER A 37 14.66 28.38 -11.09
CA SER A 37 14.54 28.69 -12.51
C SER A 37 13.07 28.94 -12.92
N ASP A 38 12.15 28.13 -12.44
CA ASP A 38 10.73 28.26 -12.76
C ASP A 38 10.11 29.47 -12.06
N MET A 39 10.48 29.72 -10.79
CA MET A 39 10.02 30.91 -10.06
C MET A 39 10.41 32.23 -10.73
N GLN A 40 11.55 32.27 -11.43
CA GLN A 40 11.95 33.46 -12.21
C GLN A 40 11.06 33.71 -13.43
N LYS A 41 10.41 32.66 -13.95
CA LYS A 41 9.52 32.76 -15.13
C LYS A 41 8.07 33.11 -14.75
N LEU A 42 7.69 32.91 -13.49
CA LEU A 42 6.35 33.16 -13.00
C LEU A 42 6.23 34.58 -12.46
N SER A 43 5.34 35.37 -13.05
CA SER A 43 5.15 36.79 -12.70
C SER A 43 4.24 37.03 -11.50
N ASP A 44 3.47 36.00 -11.07
CA ASP A 44 2.47 36.09 -10.01
C ASP A 44 2.97 35.61 -8.65
N GLY A 45 4.20 35.07 -8.57
CA GLY A 45 4.79 34.55 -7.34
C GLY A 45 4.17 33.25 -6.83
N SER A 46 3.28 32.62 -7.61
CA SER A 46 2.67 31.33 -7.22
C SER A 46 3.70 30.20 -7.25
N ILE A 47 3.60 29.27 -6.28
CA ILE A 47 4.41 28.06 -6.27
C ILE A 47 3.66 26.98 -7.04
N PRO A 48 4.22 26.48 -8.17
CA PRO A 48 3.58 25.39 -8.92
C PRO A 48 3.39 24.14 -8.08
N SER A 49 2.24 23.48 -8.25
CA SER A 49 1.86 22.31 -7.47
C SER A 49 2.81 21.11 -7.62
N TRP A 50 3.55 21.04 -8.72
CA TRP A 50 4.56 19.99 -8.92
C TRP A 50 5.80 20.10 -8.02
N TYR A 51 5.93 21.18 -7.24
CA TYR A 51 6.92 21.31 -6.16
C TYR A 51 6.33 21.01 -4.77
N TRP A 52 5.06 20.65 -4.68
CA TRP A 52 4.43 20.31 -3.41
C TRP A 52 4.57 18.80 -3.16
N TYR A 53 5.47 18.45 -2.27
CA TYR A 53 5.66 17.06 -1.86
C TYR A 53 5.01 16.86 -0.49
N GLN A 54 4.28 15.79 -0.38
CA GLN A 54 3.68 15.35 0.86
C GLN A 54 3.85 13.83 0.98
N LEU A 55 4.30 13.40 2.15
CA LEU A 55 4.40 11.98 2.50
C LEU A 55 3.73 11.77 3.85
N GLN A 56 2.89 10.75 3.93
CA GLN A 56 2.32 10.26 5.18
C GLN A 56 2.48 8.75 5.25
N ASN A 57 3.03 8.28 6.36
CA ASN A 57 3.13 6.87 6.69
C ASN A 57 2.58 6.67 8.10
N THR A 58 1.52 5.88 8.22
CA THR A 58 0.88 5.54 9.49
C THR A 58 0.83 4.04 9.68
N ASN A 59 0.99 3.63 10.92
CA ASN A 59 1.00 2.23 11.31
C ASN A 59 -0.03 1.99 12.40
N ARG A 60 -0.78 0.89 12.32
CA ARG A 60 -1.73 0.50 13.37
C ARG A 60 -1.76 -1.01 13.55
N ILE A 61 -1.83 -1.44 14.80
CA ILE A 61 -2.07 -2.84 15.15
C ILE A 61 -3.56 -3.13 14.91
N LEU A 62 -3.84 -4.16 14.13
CA LEU A 62 -5.19 -4.65 13.84
C LEU A 62 -5.61 -5.74 14.82
N PHE A 63 -4.68 -6.64 15.12
CA PHE A 63 -4.88 -7.75 16.05
C PHE A 63 -3.55 -8.15 16.69
N GLN A 64 -3.58 -8.52 17.96
CA GLN A 64 -2.43 -9.07 18.66
C GLN A 64 -2.89 -10.04 19.75
N ASN A 65 -2.22 -11.19 19.81
CA ASN A 65 -2.25 -12.12 20.94
C ASN A 65 -0.82 -12.63 21.20
N ASP A 66 -0.68 -13.71 21.99
CA ASP A 66 0.63 -14.26 22.37
C ASP A 66 1.41 -14.88 21.19
N SER A 67 0.73 -15.21 20.08
CA SER A 67 1.32 -15.95 18.96
C SER A 67 1.30 -15.17 17.63
N LEU A 68 0.40 -14.20 17.50
CA LEU A 68 0.17 -13.48 16.23
C LEU A 68 0.10 -11.98 16.46
N LEU A 69 0.80 -11.24 15.62
CA LEU A 69 0.65 -9.80 15.44
C LEU A 69 0.23 -9.51 14.01
N SER A 70 -0.94 -8.91 13.83
CA SER A 70 -1.38 -8.36 12.54
C SER A 70 -1.39 -6.83 12.59
N TYR A 71 -0.72 -6.19 11.65
CA TYR A 71 -0.69 -4.73 11.58
C TYR A 71 -0.78 -4.21 10.15
N ALA A 72 -1.28 -2.98 10.03
CA ALA A 72 -1.40 -2.25 8.77
C ALA A 72 -0.38 -1.12 8.70
N VAL A 73 0.18 -0.92 7.51
CA VAL A 73 0.97 0.25 7.13
C VAL A 73 0.20 0.98 6.04
N GLU A 74 -0.22 2.19 6.32
CA GLU A 74 -0.88 3.07 5.37
C GLU A 74 0.13 4.09 4.87
N TYR A 75 0.30 4.12 3.57
CA TYR A 75 1.25 5.00 2.90
C TYR A 75 0.51 5.86 1.88
N SER A 76 0.70 7.15 1.97
CA SER A 76 0.21 8.07 0.96
C SER A 76 1.29 9.09 0.63
N ASP A 77 1.50 9.36 -0.63
CA ASP A 77 2.45 10.34 -1.11
C ASP A 77 1.89 11.17 -2.27
N TYR A 78 2.36 12.39 -2.35
CA TYR A 78 2.16 13.29 -3.47
C TYR A 78 3.51 13.94 -3.79
N THR A 79 3.95 13.80 -5.02
CA THR A 79 5.24 14.29 -5.50
C THR A 79 5.10 15.25 -6.70
N GLY A 80 4.05 16.07 -6.65
CA GLY A 80 3.84 17.12 -7.65
C GLY A 80 3.17 16.67 -8.95
N GLY A 81 2.71 15.42 -9.06
CA GLY A 81 2.01 14.91 -10.23
C GLY A 81 0.54 15.29 -10.28
N ALA A 82 -0.19 14.74 -11.25
CA ALA A 82 -1.64 14.94 -11.39
C ALA A 82 -2.43 14.29 -10.24
N HIS A 83 -1.88 13.24 -9.62
CA HIS A 83 -2.50 12.47 -8.53
C HIS A 83 -1.44 12.01 -7.54
N GLY A 84 -1.82 11.94 -6.26
CA GLY A 84 -1.04 11.23 -5.25
C GLY A 84 -1.22 9.71 -5.36
N SER A 85 -0.35 8.96 -4.68
CA SER A 85 -0.51 7.52 -4.50
C SER A 85 -1.02 7.21 -3.09
N TYR A 86 -1.74 6.11 -2.94
CA TYR A 86 -2.20 5.60 -1.66
C TYR A 86 -2.16 4.07 -1.69
N ARG A 87 -1.58 3.49 -0.63
CA ARG A 87 -1.57 2.03 -0.47
C ARG A 87 -1.69 1.65 1.00
N ILE A 88 -2.29 0.49 1.24
CA ILE A 88 -2.30 -0.16 2.55
C ILE A 88 -1.62 -1.52 2.38
N LEU A 89 -0.66 -1.80 3.24
CA LEU A 89 0.03 -3.08 3.33
C LEU A 89 -0.27 -3.71 4.68
N TYR A 90 -0.62 -4.98 4.66
CA TYR A 90 -0.84 -5.77 5.86
C TYR A 90 0.33 -6.72 6.10
N TYR A 91 0.70 -6.86 7.35
CA TYR A 91 1.74 -7.78 7.79
C TYR A 91 1.20 -8.62 8.93
N ASN A 92 1.43 -9.92 8.83
CA ASN A 92 1.10 -10.88 9.86
C ASN A 92 2.40 -11.52 10.34
N ILE A 93 2.70 -11.45 11.62
CA ILE A 93 3.94 -11.95 12.20
C ILE A 93 3.60 -13.05 13.18
N ASP A 94 4.17 -14.24 12.95
CA ASP A 94 4.24 -15.29 13.95
C ASP A 94 5.23 -14.84 15.03
N LEU A 95 4.71 -14.57 16.23
CA LEU A 95 5.52 -14.10 17.36
C LEU A 95 6.36 -15.20 18.02
N ASN A 96 6.04 -16.47 17.78
CA ASN A 96 6.85 -17.57 18.32
C ASN A 96 8.13 -17.77 17.52
N ASN A 97 8.05 -17.62 16.20
CA ASN A 97 9.18 -17.82 15.28
C ASN A 97 9.80 -16.52 14.78
N ILE A 98 9.15 -15.37 15.03
CA ILE A 98 9.56 -14.03 14.56
C ILE A 98 9.69 -13.99 13.03
N VAL A 99 8.69 -14.53 12.35
CA VAL A 99 8.64 -14.55 10.87
C VAL A 99 7.34 -13.92 10.37
N THR A 100 7.43 -13.25 9.22
CA THR A 100 6.24 -12.77 8.51
C THR A 100 5.56 -13.93 7.81
N LEU A 101 4.25 -14.05 7.98
CA LEU A 101 3.42 -15.08 7.35
C LEU A 101 2.95 -14.61 5.98
N SER A 102 3.08 -15.50 5.00
CA SER A 102 2.53 -15.39 3.66
C SER A 102 1.28 -16.28 3.48
N GLU A 103 0.58 -16.13 2.38
CA GLU A 103 -0.53 -17.02 2.01
C GLU A 103 -0.04 -18.47 1.83
N GLU A 104 1.18 -18.65 1.32
CA GLU A 104 1.80 -19.96 1.14
C GLU A 104 2.06 -20.71 2.47
N ASP A 105 2.24 -19.97 3.55
CA ASP A 105 2.43 -20.56 4.90
C ASP A 105 1.09 -21.02 5.52
N LEU A 106 -0.03 -20.49 5.04
CA LEU A 106 -1.36 -20.67 5.63
C LEU A 106 -2.22 -21.65 4.85
N PHE A 107 -2.05 -21.73 3.53
CA PHE A 107 -2.91 -22.52 2.67
C PHE A 107 -2.21 -23.74 2.08
N ILE A 108 -3.00 -24.76 1.78
CA ILE A 108 -2.52 -25.95 1.08
C ILE A 108 -2.07 -25.63 -0.36
N PRO A 109 -1.19 -26.45 -0.96
CA PRO A 109 -0.79 -26.26 -2.35
C PRO A 109 -1.97 -26.10 -3.33
N ASN A 110 -1.81 -25.26 -4.34
CA ASN A 110 -2.83 -24.94 -5.36
C ASN A 110 -4.05 -24.14 -4.85
N PHE A 111 -3.95 -23.48 -3.72
CA PHE A 111 -5.03 -22.67 -3.15
C PHE A 111 -5.40 -21.44 -4.02
N LYS A 112 -4.51 -20.94 -4.86
CA LYS A 112 -4.68 -19.64 -5.56
C LYS A 112 -5.97 -19.59 -6.38
N LYS A 113 -6.23 -20.61 -7.20
CA LYS A 113 -7.45 -20.62 -8.03
C LYS A 113 -8.75 -20.74 -7.23
N PRO A 114 -8.90 -21.68 -6.26
CA PRO A 114 -10.06 -21.69 -5.39
C PRO A 114 -10.26 -20.39 -4.61
N LEU A 115 -9.18 -19.80 -4.09
CA LEU A 115 -9.26 -18.55 -3.34
C LEU A 115 -9.66 -17.37 -4.23
N SER A 116 -9.15 -17.30 -5.48
CA SER A 116 -9.59 -16.29 -6.46
C SER A 116 -11.09 -16.36 -6.72
N ASN A 117 -11.67 -17.56 -6.85
CA ASN A 117 -13.11 -17.71 -7.02
C ASN A 117 -13.89 -17.17 -5.81
N ILE A 118 -13.43 -17.46 -4.59
CA ILE A 118 -14.04 -16.93 -3.36
C ILE A 118 -13.93 -15.40 -3.32
N LEU A 119 -12.81 -14.82 -3.74
CA LEU A 119 -12.63 -13.37 -3.80
C LEU A 119 -13.61 -12.73 -4.77
N VAL A 120 -13.76 -13.29 -5.98
CA VAL A 120 -14.74 -12.81 -6.98
C VAL A 120 -16.16 -12.87 -6.40
N GLU A 121 -16.56 -14.01 -5.81
CA GLU A 121 -17.89 -14.15 -5.19
C GLU A 121 -18.10 -13.14 -4.04
N SER A 122 -17.09 -12.91 -3.22
CA SER A 122 -17.15 -11.94 -2.12
C SER A 122 -17.32 -10.52 -2.65
N LEU A 123 -16.58 -10.15 -3.68
CA LEU A 123 -16.72 -8.85 -4.35
C LEU A 123 -18.09 -8.68 -5.02
N MET A 124 -18.59 -9.72 -5.69
CA MET A 124 -19.93 -9.70 -6.24
C MET A 124 -21.00 -9.42 -5.18
N LYS A 125 -20.90 -10.04 -4.02
CA LYS A 125 -21.78 -9.77 -2.87
C LYS A 125 -21.61 -8.35 -2.36
N GLN A 126 -20.38 -7.87 -2.20
CA GLN A 126 -20.08 -6.52 -1.70
C GLN A 126 -20.63 -5.43 -2.62
N TYR A 127 -20.50 -5.61 -3.93
CA TYR A 127 -20.98 -4.64 -4.93
C TYR A 127 -22.43 -4.91 -5.38
N ASN A 128 -23.08 -5.95 -4.83
CA ASN A 128 -24.45 -6.35 -5.16
C ASN A 128 -24.66 -6.57 -6.67
N VAL A 129 -23.74 -7.30 -7.30
CA VAL A 129 -23.80 -7.64 -8.74
C VAL A 129 -24.05 -9.12 -8.93
N ALA A 130 -24.78 -9.47 -10.01
CA ALA A 130 -25.21 -10.84 -10.29
C ALA A 130 -24.20 -11.63 -11.15
N ALA A 131 -23.28 -10.95 -11.83
CA ALA A 131 -22.29 -11.57 -12.71
C ALA A 131 -20.89 -11.00 -12.47
N PRO A 132 -19.83 -11.83 -12.58
CA PRO A 132 -18.44 -11.38 -12.41
C PRO A 132 -18.08 -10.18 -13.30
N ASP A 133 -18.48 -10.21 -14.58
CA ASP A 133 -18.17 -9.14 -15.55
C ASP A 133 -18.71 -7.77 -15.12
N SER A 134 -19.73 -7.74 -14.27
CA SER A 134 -20.27 -6.50 -13.73
C SER A 134 -19.29 -5.80 -12.78
N LEU A 135 -18.32 -6.52 -12.21
CA LEU A 135 -17.26 -5.94 -11.38
C LEU A 135 -16.37 -4.97 -12.17
N LEU A 136 -16.24 -5.15 -13.49
CA LEU A 136 -15.47 -4.23 -14.34
C LEU A 136 -16.02 -2.80 -14.30
N GLN A 137 -17.32 -2.63 -14.06
CA GLN A 137 -17.96 -1.31 -13.91
C GLN A 137 -17.63 -0.65 -12.55
N HIS A 138 -17.11 -1.43 -11.60
CA HIS A 138 -16.75 -0.98 -10.26
C HIS A 138 -15.25 -0.68 -10.09
N GLY A 139 -14.51 -0.61 -11.21
CA GLY A 139 -13.10 -0.20 -11.24
C GLY A 139 -12.10 -1.37 -11.19
N PHE A 140 -12.57 -2.59 -11.41
CA PHE A 140 -11.69 -3.71 -11.71
C PHE A 140 -11.39 -3.70 -13.21
N PHE A 141 -10.11 -3.76 -13.60
CA PHE A 141 -9.74 -3.71 -15.02
C PHE A 141 -9.87 -5.07 -15.69
N ASN A 142 -9.57 -6.14 -14.97
CA ASN A 142 -9.65 -7.50 -15.45
C ASN A 142 -10.03 -8.43 -14.29
N LEU A 143 -10.91 -9.41 -14.55
CA LEU A 143 -11.28 -10.41 -13.55
C LEU A 143 -10.11 -11.33 -13.17
N GLU A 144 -9.19 -11.55 -14.09
CA GLU A 144 -7.99 -12.36 -13.85
C GLU A 144 -7.02 -11.71 -12.86
N ASP A 145 -7.15 -10.40 -12.61
CA ASP A 145 -6.35 -9.67 -11.62
C ASP A 145 -6.90 -9.82 -10.18
N ILE A 146 -8.10 -10.41 -10.03
CA ILE A 146 -8.70 -10.70 -8.72
C ILE A 146 -8.12 -12.02 -8.20
N VAL A 147 -6.92 -11.93 -7.68
CA VAL A 147 -6.15 -13.07 -7.19
C VAL A 147 -5.60 -12.80 -5.78
N PRO A 148 -5.27 -13.86 -5.03
CA PRO A 148 -4.49 -13.73 -3.80
C PRO A 148 -3.17 -12.97 -4.07
N ASN A 149 -2.87 -11.99 -3.23
CA ASN A 149 -1.80 -11.02 -3.46
C ASN A 149 -0.88 -10.81 -2.24
N ASN A 150 -0.95 -11.69 -1.26
CA ASN A 150 -0.26 -11.59 0.03
C ASN A 150 -0.58 -10.32 0.84
N ASN A 151 -1.60 -9.56 0.47
CA ASN A 151 -2.03 -8.38 1.21
C ASN A 151 -3.28 -8.68 2.04
N PHE A 152 -3.09 -9.31 3.17
CA PHE A 152 -4.14 -9.78 4.04
C PHE A 152 -3.80 -9.53 5.53
N TRP A 153 -4.80 -9.53 6.36
CA TRP A 153 -4.65 -9.54 7.82
C TRP A 153 -5.53 -10.61 8.46
N MET A 154 -5.13 -11.04 9.65
CA MET A 154 -5.81 -12.08 10.43
C MET A 154 -6.19 -11.55 11.81
N ASP A 155 -7.30 -12.07 12.32
CA ASP A 155 -7.75 -11.87 13.69
C ASP A 155 -8.36 -13.17 14.26
N ASP A 156 -9.04 -13.09 15.38
CA ASP A 156 -9.76 -14.21 16.02
C ASP A 156 -11.02 -14.65 15.25
N LYS A 157 -11.45 -13.89 14.24
CA LYS A 157 -12.62 -14.18 13.40
C LYS A 157 -12.25 -14.80 12.07
N GLY A 158 -11.00 -14.67 11.66
CA GLY A 158 -10.50 -15.27 10.43
C GLY A 158 -9.52 -14.41 9.65
N PHE A 159 -9.67 -14.46 8.34
CA PHE A 159 -8.73 -13.99 7.35
C PHE A 159 -9.42 -12.96 6.42
N THR A 160 -8.81 -11.81 6.26
CA THR A 160 -9.32 -10.74 5.40
C THR A 160 -8.27 -10.36 4.37
N ILE A 161 -8.60 -10.49 3.08
CA ILE A 161 -7.75 -10.07 1.97
C ILE A 161 -8.20 -8.68 1.50
N LEU A 162 -7.25 -7.77 1.30
CA LEU A 162 -7.50 -6.52 0.61
C LEU A 162 -7.31 -6.72 -0.90
N SER A 163 -8.42 -6.73 -1.65
CA SER A 163 -8.36 -6.59 -3.09
C SER A 163 -8.14 -5.11 -3.44
N ILE A 164 -6.98 -4.78 -4.00
CA ILE A 164 -6.66 -3.41 -4.38
C ILE A 164 -7.47 -3.07 -5.63
N ASN A 165 -8.51 -2.28 -5.44
CA ASN A 165 -9.19 -1.61 -6.53
C ASN A 165 -8.33 -0.38 -6.90
N THR A 166 -7.66 -0.41 -8.05
CA THR A 166 -6.84 0.70 -8.55
C THR A 166 -7.72 1.86 -9.05
N LYS A 167 -8.76 2.23 -8.31
CA LYS A 167 -9.40 3.51 -8.53
C LYS A 167 -8.42 4.61 -8.09
N LEU A 168 -7.80 5.25 -9.08
CA LEU A 168 -7.29 6.60 -8.91
C LEU A 168 -8.46 7.45 -8.41
N HIS A 169 -8.45 7.84 -7.14
CA HIS A 169 -9.41 8.79 -6.64
C HIS A 169 -9.16 10.11 -7.38
N ARG A 170 -10.05 10.43 -8.32
CA ARG A 170 -10.15 11.78 -8.84
C ARG A 170 -10.75 12.62 -7.71
N THR A 171 -9.93 13.46 -7.11
CA THR A 171 -10.37 14.61 -6.34
C THR A 171 -10.68 15.77 -7.26
#